data_29e6b7cdc44d85987c92cd70353ffaef
#
_entry.id   29e6b7cdc44d85987c92cd70353ffaef
#
_cell.length_a   1.000
_cell.length_b   1.000
_cell.length_c   1.000
_cell.angle_alpha   90.00
_cell.angle_beta   90.00
_cell.angle_gamma   90.00
#
_symmetry.space_group_name_H-M   'P 1'
#
loop_
_entity.id
_entity.type
_entity.pdbx_description
1 polymer ?
#
loop_
_entity_poly.entity_id
_entity_poly.type
_entity_poly.pdbx_seq_one_letter_code
_entity_poly.pdbx_strand_id
1 'polypeptide(L)'
;FPMSTQGHFVDLESFKKLNSIPIRTTIETAFYGNNVVKIKDLTEAYELARKSPGTIELTGMPVHRPTELGLPEDAHVLLFNDGAVYGRCAAARRIVGYPNVSVPEYATILREAIYHARFRKFYSAEAVIGLEEDFMVKANVMIPEGFENSIYNWMCNFQYMNDEYRERYANSRPLPNDGDLFVFIDPDWTHPDYPLGLAFFSPEQNCAAILGMRYFGEFKKGTLTLAWGVGARNGYASCHGGVKRYRLKDGSDRKFVMAVFGLSGSGKSTLTHAKHKGKYDVTVLHDDAVVINVKEKYAIALEPAYFDKMQDYPMG
;
A
#
# COMPACT_ATOMS: atom_id res chain seq x y z
N PHE A 1 -42.11 -1.27 15.84
CA PHE A 1 -41.71 -2.46 15.07
C PHE A 1 -42.22 -3.68 15.84
N PRO A 2 -42.97 -4.60 15.23
CA PRO A 2 -43.36 -5.84 15.91
C PRO A 2 -42.09 -6.69 16.07
N MET A 3 -41.75 -7.05 17.31
CA MET A 3 -40.72 -8.04 17.57
C MET A 3 -41.20 -9.39 17.06
N SER A 4 -40.44 -10.02 16.17
CA SER A 4 -40.67 -11.40 15.76
C SER A 4 -40.50 -12.33 16.97
N THR A 5 -41.50 -13.07 17.30
CA THR A 5 -41.48 -14.07 18.39
C THR A 5 -40.88 -15.41 17.93
N GLN A 6 -40.40 -15.52 16.70
CA GLN A 6 -39.72 -16.71 16.22
C GLN A 6 -38.22 -16.66 16.60
N GLY A 7 -37.77 -17.65 17.34
CA GLY A 7 -36.36 -17.84 17.63
C GLY A 7 -35.58 -18.08 16.33
N HIS A 8 -34.55 -17.29 16.12
CA HIS A 8 -33.63 -17.50 15.01
C HIS A 8 -32.50 -18.43 15.47
N PHE A 9 -32.39 -19.56 14.80
CA PHE A 9 -31.24 -20.46 14.98
C PHE A 9 -30.10 -19.94 14.08
N VAL A 10 -28.97 -19.65 14.71
CA VAL A 10 -27.74 -19.28 14.03
C VAL A 10 -26.80 -20.49 14.10
N ASP A 11 -26.33 -20.96 12.96
CA ASP A 11 -25.35 -22.03 12.95
C ASP A 11 -24.03 -21.60 13.56
N LEU A 12 -23.19 -22.57 13.91
CA LEU A 12 -21.90 -22.30 14.60
C LEU A 12 -20.96 -21.42 13.80
N GLU A 13 -20.96 -21.51 12.47
CA GLU A 13 -20.14 -20.67 11.62
C GLU A 13 -20.64 -19.23 11.57
N SER A 14 -21.95 -19.05 11.43
CA SER A 14 -22.59 -17.73 11.51
C SER A 14 -22.40 -17.10 12.88
N PHE A 15 -22.50 -17.90 13.97
CA PHE A 15 -22.22 -17.43 15.32
C PHE A 15 -20.75 -17.00 15.50
N LYS A 16 -19.80 -17.75 14.95
CA LYS A 16 -18.38 -17.37 14.95
C LYS A 16 -18.13 -16.07 14.18
N LYS A 17 -18.81 -15.85 13.06
CA LYS A 17 -18.74 -14.59 12.31
C LYS A 17 -19.31 -13.41 13.09
N LEU A 18 -20.45 -13.60 13.76
CA LEU A 18 -21.08 -12.57 14.61
C LEU A 18 -20.22 -12.21 15.83
N ASN A 19 -19.47 -13.16 16.37
CA ASN A 19 -18.55 -12.96 17.48
C ASN A 19 -17.12 -12.62 17.06
N SER A 20 -16.85 -12.42 15.75
CA SER A 20 -15.55 -11.97 15.31
C SER A 20 -15.25 -10.57 15.86
N ILE A 21 -14.10 -10.42 16.50
CA ILE A 21 -13.69 -9.11 17.02
C ILE A 21 -13.45 -8.18 15.83
N PRO A 22 -14.12 -7.03 15.77
CA PRO A 22 -14.02 -6.12 14.64
C PRO A 22 -12.72 -5.33 14.69
N ILE A 23 -11.63 -5.96 14.25
CA ILE A 23 -10.29 -5.34 14.17
C ILE A 23 -10.36 -4.09 13.29
N ARG A 24 -11.09 -4.15 12.19
CA ARG A 24 -11.29 -2.99 11.30
C ARG A 24 -11.83 -1.79 12.08
N THR A 25 -12.88 -1.95 12.86
CA THR A 25 -13.46 -0.85 13.63
C THR A 25 -12.43 -0.22 14.57
N THR A 26 -11.59 -1.04 15.20
CA THR A 26 -10.53 -0.55 16.09
C THR A 26 -9.52 0.31 15.32
N ILE A 27 -9.04 -0.14 14.17
CA ILE A 27 -8.06 0.58 13.36
C ILE A 27 -8.70 1.81 12.69
N GLU A 28 -9.86 1.65 12.06
CA GLU A 28 -10.53 2.70 11.31
C GLU A 28 -10.91 3.90 12.19
N THR A 29 -11.37 3.67 13.42
CA THR A 29 -11.74 4.76 14.33
C THR A 29 -10.57 5.68 14.67
N ALA A 30 -9.33 5.21 14.59
CA ALA A 30 -8.15 6.06 14.81
C ALA A 30 -8.06 7.21 13.81
N PHE A 31 -8.54 7.02 12.58
CA PHE A 31 -8.47 8.01 11.50
C PHE A 31 -9.42 9.21 11.71
N TYR A 32 -10.39 9.10 12.58
CA TYR A 32 -11.39 10.14 12.86
C TYR A 32 -11.09 10.92 14.15
N GLY A 33 -9.92 10.72 14.75
CA GLY A 33 -9.48 11.43 15.93
C GLY A 33 -9.19 12.91 15.62
N ASN A 34 -9.41 13.79 16.61
CA ASN A 34 -9.09 15.22 16.50
C ASN A 34 -7.58 15.52 16.50
N ASN A 35 -6.77 14.51 16.75
CA ASN A 35 -5.31 14.53 16.68
C ASN A 35 -4.77 14.17 15.27
N VAL A 36 -5.64 13.88 14.31
CA VAL A 36 -5.27 13.47 12.95
C VAL A 36 -5.48 14.62 11.97
N VAL A 37 -4.42 14.98 11.28
CA VAL A 37 -4.43 16.02 10.23
C VAL A 37 -4.38 15.34 8.88
N LYS A 38 -5.40 15.54 8.05
CA LYS A 38 -5.44 14.98 6.70
C LYS A 38 -4.59 15.82 5.76
N ILE A 39 -3.63 15.18 5.09
CA ILE A 39 -2.84 15.79 4.01
C ILE A 39 -3.71 15.86 2.75
N LYS A 40 -3.78 17.03 2.14
CA LYS A 40 -4.68 17.31 1.02
C LYS A 40 -4.14 16.86 -0.32
N ASP A 41 -2.85 17.11 -0.54
CA ASP A 41 -2.21 16.89 -1.83
C ASP A 41 -0.72 16.57 -1.67
N LEU A 42 -0.07 16.28 -2.78
CA LEU A 42 1.34 15.90 -2.79
C LEU A 42 2.28 17.09 -2.51
N THR A 43 1.84 18.31 -2.81
CA THR A 43 2.60 19.53 -2.48
C THR A 43 2.70 19.71 -0.98
N GLU A 44 1.58 19.58 -0.26
CA GLU A 44 1.58 19.63 1.21
C GLU A 44 2.44 18.52 1.82
N ALA A 45 2.32 17.30 1.29
CA ALA A 45 3.13 16.18 1.72
C ALA A 45 4.63 16.42 1.52
N TYR A 46 5.03 17.00 0.39
CA TYR A 46 6.40 17.35 0.09
C TYR A 46 6.94 18.40 1.07
N GLU A 47 6.19 19.47 1.33
CA GLU A 47 6.59 20.53 2.27
C GLU A 47 6.73 20.04 3.71
N LEU A 48 5.93 19.08 4.12
CA LEU A 48 6.08 18.40 5.41
C LEU A 48 7.29 17.48 5.41
N ALA A 49 7.46 16.69 4.36
CA ALA A 49 8.54 15.71 4.24
C ALA A 49 9.93 16.34 4.23
N ARG A 50 10.11 17.47 3.53
CA ARG A 50 11.41 18.14 3.48
C ARG A 50 11.90 18.69 4.84
N LYS A 51 10.97 18.86 5.79
CA LYS A 51 11.25 19.30 7.17
C LYS A 51 11.26 18.15 8.17
N SER A 52 10.90 16.96 7.74
CA SER A 52 10.81 15.77 8.58
C SER A 52 12.20 15.29 9.01
N PRO A 53 12.37 14.81 10.25
CA PRO A 53 13.63 14.23 10.70
C PRO A 53 14.15 13.12 9.77
N GLY A 54 15.46 13.11 9.52
CA GLY A 54 16.08 12.13 8.63
C GLY A 54 15.90 12.39 7.13
N THR A 55 15.32 13.53 6.76
CA THR A 55 15.18 13.92 5.35
C THR A 55 16.31 14.87 4.93
N ILE A 56 16.91 14.61 3.79
CA ILE A 56 17.91 15.45 3.14
C ILE A 56 17.35 15.88 1.78
N GLU A 57 17.22 17.18 1.56
CA GLU A 57 16.86 17.74 0.26
C GLU A 57 18.12 17.84 -0.61
N LEU A 58 18.09 17.21 -1.77
CA LEU A 58 19.19 17.23 -2.73
C LEU A 58 19.02 18.41 -3.69
N THR A 59 19.45 19.60 -3.27
CA THR A 59 19.29 20.86 -4.02
C THR A 59 19.93 20.87 -5.42
N GLY A 60 20.88 19.97 -5.68
CA GLY A 60 21.45 19.74 -7.02
C GLY A 60 20.68 18.76 -7.91
N MET A 61 19.58 18.19 -7.42
CA MET A 61 18.78 17.19 -8.13
C MET A 61 17.32 17.62 -8.20
N PRO A 62 16.93 18.47 -9.16
CA PRO A 62 15.53 18.83 -9.34
C PRO A 62 14.71 17.61 -9.77
N VAL A 63 13.46 17.54 -9.30
CA VAL A 63 12.51 16.53 -9.76
C VAL A 63 12.18 16.78 -11.23
N HIS A 64 12.20 15.74 -12.05
CA HIS A 64 11.81 15.85 -13.45
C HIS A 64 10.31 16.02 -13.59
N ARG A 65 9.85 17.09 -14.27
CA ARG A 65 8.44 17.39 -14.53
C ARG A 65 7.59 17.42 -13.26
N PRO A 66 7.96 18.19 -12.23
CA PRO A 66 7.37 18.10 -10.91
C PRO A 66 5.87 18.46 -10.90
N THR A 67 5.46 19.45 -11.69
CA THR A 67 4.06 19.91 -11.76
C THR A 67 3.11 18.83 -12.30
N GLU A 68 3.58 17.97 -13.22
CA GLU A 68 2.78 16.84 -13.70
C GLU A 68 2.57 15.76 -12.61
N LEU A 69 3.45 15.73 -11.63
CA LEU A 69 3.35 14.84 -10.47
C LEU A 69 2.53 15.46 -9.33
N GLY A 70 2.13 16.74 -9.45
CA GLY A 70 1.46 17.47 -8.37
C GLY A 70 2.42 18.02 -7.32
N LEU A 71 3.69 18.21 -7.68
CA LEU A 71 4.74 18.78 -6.85
C LEU A 71 4.98 20.27 -7.18
N PRO A 72 5.59 21.05 -6.26
CA PRO A 72 6.05 22.40 -6.57
C PRO A 72 7.02 22.44 -7.76
N GLU A 73 7.01 23.52 -8.54
CA GLU A 73 7.86 23.68 -9.72
C GLU A 73 9.36 23.56 -9.39
N ASP A 74 9.75 24.00 -8.21
CA ASP A 74 11.11 23.97 -7.68
C ASP A 74 11.42 22.75 -6.80
N ALA A 75 10.61 21.70 -6.89
CA ALA A 75 10.79 20.50 -6.08
C ALA A 75 12.12 19.79 -6.40
N HIS A 76 12.80 19.38 -5.34
CA HIS A 76 14.03 18.58 -5.41
C HIS A 76 13.81 17.15 -4.93
N VAL A 77 14.69 16.26 -5.30
CA VAL A 77 14.71 14.89 -4.79
C VAL A 77 14.98 14.92 -3.27
N LEU A 78 14.16 14.21 -2.52
CA LEU A 78 14.33 14.00 -1.09
C LEU A 78 14.96 12.64 -0.83
N LEU A 79 16.04 12.63 -0.05
CA LEU A 79 16.67 11.42 0.45
C LEU A 79 16.24 11.17 1.90
N PHE A 80 15.73 10.00 2.17
CA PHE A 80 15.30 9.60 3.52
C PHE A 80 16.38 8.74 4.16
N ASN A 81 17.13 9.33 5.08
CA ASN A 81 18.22 8.67 5.76
C ASN A 81 18.37 9.23 7.18
N ASP A 82 18.00 8.45 8.17
CA ASP A 82 18.21 8.76 9.58
C ASP A 82 19.48 8.09 10.17
N GLY A 83 20.37 7.59 9.30
CA GLY A 83 21.60 6.93 9.69
C GLY A 83 21.46 5.45 10.04
N ALA A 84 20.27 4.88 9.88
CA ALA A 84 20.03 3.45 10.14
C ALA A 84 19.72 2.68 8.84
N VAL A 85 20.03 1.40 8.84
CA VAL A 85 19.67 0.47 7.78
C VAL A 85 18.47 -0.34 8.23
N TYR A 86 17.34 -0.15 7.54
CA TYR A 86 16.12 -0.89 7.82
C TYR A 86 15.90 -1.96 6.76
N GLY A 87 15.33 -3.07 7.18
CA GLY A 87 14.97 -4.17 6.32
C GLY A 87 13.65 -4.81 6.72
N ARG A 88 13.15 -5.67 5.86
CA ARG A 88 11.93 -6.43 6.09
C ARG A 88 12.14 -7.42 7.24
N CYS A 89 11.24 -7.40 8.23
CA CYS A 89 11.24 -8.36 9.33
C CYS A 89 10.04 -9.31 9.21
N ALA A 90 10.25 -10.48 8.60
CA ALA A 90 9.21 -11.49 8.45
C ALA A 90 8.72 -12.03 9.80
N ALA A 91 9.59 -12.09 10.80
CA ALA A 91 9.27 -12.57 12.14
C ALA A 91 8.27 -11.66 12.89
N ALA A 92 8.16 -10.38 12.51
CA ALA A 92 7.21 -9.44 13.09
C ALA A 92 5.80 -9.53 12.49
N ARG A 93 5.60 -10.33 11.44
CA ARG A 93 4.32 -10.40 10.73
C ARG A 93 3.33 -11.34 11.38
N ARG A 94 2.09 -10.87 11.46
CA ARG A 94 0.93 -11.63 11.92
C ARG A 94 -0.22 -11.39 10.95
N ILE A 95 -0.64 -12.45 10.27
CA ILE A 95 -1.71 -12.40 9.26
C ILE A 95 -2.88 -13.22 9.79
N VAL A 96 -4.03 -12.60 9.92
CA VAL A 96 -5.27 -13.29 10.33
C VAL A 96 -5.59 -14.38 9.32
N GLY A 97 -5.92 -15.56 9.84
CA GLY A 97 -6.15 -16.77 9.04
C GLY A 97 -4.93 -17.71 8.98
N TYR A 98 -3.75 -17.26 9.42
CA TYR A 98 -2.59 -18.15 9.55
C TYR A 98 -2.61 -18.89 10.90
N PRO A 99 -2.04 -20.11 10.97
CA PRO A 99 -1.87 -20.82 12.24
C PRO A 99 -1.16 -19.96 13.28
N ASN A 100 -1.59 -20.05 14.53
CA ASN A 100 -1.02 -19.34 15.68
C ASN A 100 -1.22 -17.81 15.69
N VAL A 101 -2.17 -17.27 14.92
CA VAL A 101 -2.58 -15.87 15.03
C VAL A 101 -3.90 -15.79 15.79
N SER A 102 -3.82 -15.43 17.06
CA SER A 102 -4.99 -15.25 17.94
C SER A 102 -5.55 -13.84 17.83
N VAL A 103 -6.68 -13.67 17.14
CA VAL A 103 -7.32 -12.35 16.96
C VAL A 103 -7.63 -11.66 18.30
N PRO A 104 -8.16 -12.33 19.36
CA PRO A 104 -8.39 -11.69 20.65
C PRO A 104 -7.15 -11.08 21.30
N GLU A 105 -6.02 -11.78 21.23
CA GLU A 105 -4.74 -11.30 21.77
C GLU A 105 -4.29 -10.02 21.07
N TYR A 106 -4.20 -10.04 19.72
CA TYR A 106 -3.79 -8.88 18.95
C TYR A 106 -4.78 -7.72 19.02
N ALA A 107 -6.08 -8.00 19.14
CA ALA A 107 -7.10 -6.96 19.32
C ALA A 107 -6.86 -6.13 20.58
N THR A 108 -6.38 -6.73 21.64
CA THR A 108 -6.03 -6.02 22.89
C THR A 108 -4.82 -5.11 22.68
N ILE A 109 -3.75 -5.63 22.07
CA ILE A 109 -2.55 -4.87 21.74
C ILE A 109 -2.86 -3.69 20.82
N LEU A 110 -3.68 -3.91 19.78
CA LEU A 110 -4.06 -2.87 18.85
C LEU A 110 -4.89 -1.77 19.51
N ARG A 111 -5.83 -2.13 20.38
CA ARG A 111 -6.61 -1.13 21.13
C ARG A 111 -5.72 -0.28 22.03
N GLU A 112 -4.77 -0.87 22.68
CA GLU A 112 -3.81 -0.15 23.53
C GLU A 112 -2.93 0.79 22.68
N ALA A 113 -2.36 0.31 21.59
CA ALA A 113 -1.56 1.12 20.67
C ALA A 113 -2.34 2.33 20.14
N ILE A 114 -3.57 2.12 19.69
CA ILE A 114 -4.45 3.18 19.17
C ILE A 114 -4.88 4.14 20.28
N TYR A 115 -5.14 3.64 21.47
CA TYR A 115 -5.45 4.50 22.60
C TYR A 115 -4.29 5.47 22.90
N HIS A 116 -3.06 4.98 22.94
CA HIS A 116 -1.87 5.82 23.15
C HIS A 116 -1.60 6.78 21.98
N ALA A 117 -1.89 6.38 20.76
CA ALA A 117 -1.77 7.23 19.58
C ALA A 117 -2.61 8.52 19.67
N ARG A 118 -3.74 8.50 20.38
CA ARG A 118 -4.64 9.67 20.54
C ARG A 118 -3.98 10.87 21.23
N PHE A 119 -2.89 10.66 21.94
CA PHE A 119 -2.16 11.71 22.65
C PHE A 119 -1.02 12.32 21.82
N ARG A 120 -0.85 11.88 20.59
CA ARG A 120 0.14 12.41 19.66
C ARG A 120 -0.54 12.87 18.38
N LYS A 121 0.09 13.83 17.70
CA LYS A 121 -0.37 14.27 16.39
C LYS A 121 -0.01 13.20 15.35
N PHE A 122 -0.97 12.94 14.47
CA PHE A 122 -0.83 12.05 13.31
C PHE A 122 -1.19 12.79 12.04
N TYR A 123 -0.60 12.33 10.95
CA TYR A 123 -1.02 12.71 9.59
C TYR A 123 -1.71 11.53 8.92
N SER A 124 -2.70 11.82 8.09
CA SER A 124 -3.36 10.82 7.26
C SER A 124 -3.39 11.25 5.79
N ALA A 125 -3.38 10.28 4.89
CA ALA A 125 -3.51 10.51 3.46
C ALA A 125 -4.37 9.43 2.81
N GLU A 126 -4.92 9.77 1.65
CA GLU A 126 -5.72 8.87 0.82
C GLU A 126 -5.06 8.66 -0.54
N ALA A 127 -5.13 7.43 -1.03
CA ALA A 127 -4.68 7.07 -2.37
C ALA A 127 -5.64 6.05 -3.00
N VAL A 128 -5.54 5.91 -4.31
CA VAL A 128 -6.18 4.83 -5.06
C VAL A 128 -5.14 3.78 -5.38
N ILE A 129 -5.50 2.53 -5.15
CA ILE A 129 -4.72 1.36 -5.55
C ILE A 129 -5.42 0.72 -6.73
N GLY A 130 -4.72 0.61 -7.86
CA GLY A 130 -5.31 0.26 -9.16
C GLY A 130 -5.53 1.50 -10.01
N LEU A 131 -5.02 1.46 -11.24
CA LEU A 131 -4.97 2.62 -12.14
C LEU A 131 -6.02 2.57 -13.25
N GLU A 132 -6.88 1.58 -13.23
CA GLU A 132 -7.94 1.38 -14.23
C GLU A 132 -9.29 1.19 -13.52
N GLU A 133 -10.33 1.79 -14.05
CA GLU A 133 -11.67 1.84 -13.45
C GLU A 133 -12.32 0.47 -13.25
N ASP A 134 -11.84 -0.57 -13.94
CA ASP A 134 -12.26 -1.95 -13.67
C ASP A 134 -11.81 -2.45 -12.28
N PHE A 135 -10.69 -1.93 -11.74
CA PHE A 135 -10.23 -2.25 -10.41
C PHE A 135 -9.59 -1.04 -9.74
N MET A 136 -10.30 -0.42 -8.84
CA MET A 136 -9.82 0.68 -8.01
C MET A 136 -10.25 0.48 -6.56
N VAL A 137 -9.31 0.57 -5.63
CA VAL A 137 -9.56 0.46 -4.19
C VAL A 137 -9.01 1.70 -3.50
N LYS A 138 -9.81 2.37 -2.69
CA LYS A 138 -9.32 3.49 -1.88
C LYS A 138 -8.56 2.96 -0.68
N ALA A 139 -7.38 3.51 -0.44
CA ALA A 139 -6.54 3.22 0.70
C ALA A 139 -6.34 4.48 1.56
N ASN A 140 -6.36 4.28 2.86
CA ASN A 140 -6.10 5.28 3.87
C ASN A 140 -4.88 4.87 4.67
N VAL A 141 -3.95 5.78 4.87
CA VAL A 141 -2.76 5.60 5.72
C VAL A 141 -2.74 6.66 6.80
N MET A 142 -2.27 6.33 7.99
CA MET A 142 -1.92 7.33 9.00
C MET A 142 -0.60 6.98 9.69
N ILE A 143 0.16 8.03 10.01
CA ILE A 143 1.48 7.92 10.60
C ILE A 143 1.72 9.10 11.56
N PRO A 144 2.47 8.96 12.67
CA PRO A 144 2.69 10.06 13.59
C PRO A 144 3.58 11.15 13.00
N GLU A 145 3.45 12.36 13.55
CA GLU A 145 4.36 13.48 13.32
C GLU A 145 5.82 13.04 13.54
N GLY A 146 6.73 13.54 12.72
CA GLY A 146 8.14 13.12 12.68
C GLY A 146 8.43 12.06 11.61
N PHE A 147 7.40 11.51 10.95
CA PHE A 147 7.52 10.51 9.87
C PHE A 147 6.83 10.96 8.58
N GLU A 148 6.74 12.27 8.35
CA GLU A 148 6.06 12.83 7.18
C GLU A 148 6.73 12.43 5.86
N ASN A 149 8.05 12.17 5.89
CA ASN A 149 8.76 11.61 4.74
C ASN A 149 8.20 10.24 4.30
N SER A 150 7.76 9.43 5.23
CA SER A 150 7.18 8.13 4.91
C SER A 150 5.79 8.24 4.27
N ILE A 151 4.95 9.17 4.73
CA ILE A 151 3.64 9.39 4.12
C ILE A 151 3.77 10.05 2.73
N TYR A 152 4.71 10.98 2.56
CA TYR A 152 5.05 11.52 1.26
C TYR A 152 5.49 10.44 0.28
N ASN A 153 6.40 9.56 0.70
CA ASN A 153 6.85 8.43 -0.11
C ASN A 153 5.70 7.49 -0.48
N TRP A 154 4.77 7.24 0.45
CA TRP A 154 3.59 6.44 0.19
C TRP A 154 2.67 7.09 -0.85
N MET A 155 2.45 8.42 -0.77
CA MET A 155 1.67 9.17 -1.75
C MET A 155 2.34 9.27 -3.12
N CYS A 156 3.67 9.27 -3.20
CA CYS A 156 4.41 9.19 -4.46
C CYS A 156 4.35 7.80 -5.09
N ASN A 157 4.33 6.77 -4.26
CA ASN A 157 4.32 5.38 -4.73
C ASN A 157 2.94 4.95 -5.21
N PHE A 158 1.89 5.39 -4.53
CA PHE A 158 0.50 5.14 -4.90
C PHE A 158 -0.11 6.40 -5.53
N GLN A 159 -1.21 6.23 -6.23
CA GLN A 159 -1.90 7.38 -6.81
C GLN A 159 -2.68 8.12 -5.71
N TYR A 160 -2.17 9.25 -5.22
CA TYR A 160 -2.90 10.06 -4.25
C TYR A 160 -4.24 10.56 -4.84
N MET A 161 -5.22 10.80 -3.95
CA MET A 161 -6.58 11.15 -4.32
C MET A 161 -6.66 12.63 -4.75
N ASN A 162 -6.33 12.91 -6.01
CA ASN A 162 -6.58 14.19 -6.67
C ASN A 162 -8.00 14.24 -7.28
N ASP A 163 -8.39 15.36 -7.90
CA ASP A 163 -9.73 15.52 -8.46
C ASP A 163 -10.01 14.55 -9.60
N GLU A 164 -9.03 14.32 -10.48
CA GLU A 164 -9.15 13.34 -11.58
C GLU A 164 -9.41 11.93 -11.04
N TYR A 165 -8.60 11.48 -10.09
CA TYR A 165 -8.74 10.14 -9.56
C TYR A 165 -9.93 9.98 -8.60
N ARG A 166 -10.41 11.07 -8.01
CA ARG A 166 -11.68 11.08 -7.27
C ARG A 166 -12.86 10.81 -8.21
N GLU A 167 -12.86 11.45 -9.38
CA GLU A 167 -13.89 11.22 -10.41
C GLU A 167 -13.78 9.80 -10.99
N ARG A 168 -12.60 9.36 -11.35
CA ARG A 168 -12.36 7.99 -11.85
C ARG A 168 -12.78 6.93 -10.84
N TYR A 169 -12.44 7.11 -9.56
CA TYR A 169 -12.85 6.20 -8.50
C TYR A 169 -14.37 6.17 -8.33
N ALA A 170 -15.05 7.31 -8.42
CA ALA A 170 -16.51 7.37 -8.35
C ALA A 170 -17.18 6.64 -9.51
N ASN A 171 -16.55 6.60 -10.69
CA ASN A 171 -17.02 5.89 -11.87
C ASN A 171 -16.51 4.45 -11.97
N SER A 172 -15.64 4.02 -11.06
CA SER A 172 -15.04 2.70 -11.11
C SER A 172 -16.03 1.58 -10.80
N ARG A 173 -15.65 0.37 -11.21
CA ARG A 173 -16.45 -0.83 -10.94
C ARG A 173 -16.67 -1.01 -9.43
N PRO A 174 -17.92 -1.15 -8.98
CA PRO A 174 -18.19 -1.44 -7.57
C PRO A 174 -17.60 -2.77 -7.11
N LEU A 175 -17.04 -2.77 -5.92
CA LEU A 175 -16.56 -3.96 -5.22
C LEU A 175 -17.42 -4.17 -3.97
N PRO A 176 -18.64 -4.73 -4.12
CA PRO A 176 -19.71 -4.61 -3.13
C PRO A 176 -19.43 -5.30 -1.79
N ASN A 177 -18.52 -6.25 -1.78
CA ASN A 177 -18.15 -7.00 -0.57
C ASN A 177 -16.90 -6.46 0.11
N ASP A 178 -16.33 -5.41 -0.44
CA ASP A 178 -15.09 -4.81 0.04
C ASP A 178 -15.27 -3.31 0.30
N GLY A 179 -14.60 -2.82 1.32
CA GLY A 179 -14.54 -1.40 1.63
C GLY A 179 -13.12 -0.86 1.45
N ASP A 180 -12.93 0.39 1.85
CA ASP A 180 -11.63 1.04 1.86
C ASP A 180 -10.60 0.27 2.67
N LEU A 181 -9.33 0.40 2.29
CA LEU A 181 -8.21 -0.11 3.05
C LEU A 181 -7.80 0.90 4.14
N PHE A 182 -7.42 0.41 5.32
CA PHE A 182 -6.91 1.23 6.42
C PHE A 182 -5.58 0.66 6.92
N VAL A 183 -4.53 1.48 6.85
CA VAL A 183 -3.20 1.13 7.31
C VAL A 183 -2.76 2.10 8.40
N PHE A 184 -2.78 1.66 9.65
CA PHE A 184 -2.28 2.39 10.80
C PHE A 184 -0.81 2.10 10.99
N ILE A 185 0.02 3.13 11.12
CA ILE A 185 1.47 3.01 11.26
C ILE A 185 1.93 3.81 12.47
N ASP A 186 2.67 3.18 13.36
CA ASP A 186 3.34 3.83 14.48
C ASP A 186 4.77 3.30 14.66
N PRO A 187 5.76 3.93 14.03
CA PRO A 187 7.15 3.48 14.10
C PRO A 187 7.77 3.59 15.50
N ASP A 188 7.24 4.46 16.35
CA ASP A 188 7.76 4.67 17.72
C ASP A 188 7.11 3.75 18.77
N TRP A 189 6.14 2.94 18.36
CA TRP A 189 5.52 1.97 19.26
C TRP A 189 6.53 0.94 19.73
N THR A 190 6.48 0.61 21.01
CA THR A 190 7.32 -0.41 21.64
C THR A 190 6.48 -1.32 22.52
N HIS A 191 6.86 -2.59 22.59
CA HIS A 191 6.23 -3.56 23.48
C HIS A 191 7.25 -4.63 23.89
N PRO A 192 7.31 -5.03 25.16
CA PRO A 192 8.31 -5.99 25.64
C PRO A 192 8.25 -7.35 24.92
N ASP A 193 7.06 -7.83 24.58
CA ASP A 193 6.87 -9.11 23.90
C ASP A 193 7.09 -9.03 22.38
N TYR A 194 7.24 -7.82 21.82
CA TYR A 194 7.44 -7.58 20.39
C TYR A 194 8.65 -6.68 20.12
N PRO A 195 9.86 -7.11 20.50
CA PRO A 195 11.07 -6.28 20.35
C PRO A 195 11.45 -5.99 18.90
N LEU A 196 10.91 -6.74 17.94
CA LEU A 196 11.11 -6.53 16.48
C LEU A 196 9.99 -5.72 15.85
N GLY A 197 9.03 -5.22 16.65
CA GLY A 197 7.80 -4.61 16.18
C GLY A 197 6.73 -5.66 15.85
N LEU A 198 5.59 -5.17 15.41
CA LEU A 198 4.42 -5.98 15.05
C LEU A 198 3.80 -5.45 13.74
N ALA A 199 3.81 -6.25 12.70
CA ALA A 199 3.08 -6.00 11.47
C ALA A 199 1.85 -6.92 11.39
N PHE A 200 0.72 -6.41 11.81
CA PHE A 200 -0.54 -7.13 11.88
C PHE A 200 -1.41 -6.84 10.64
N PHE A 201 -1.90 -7.88 10.00
CA PHE A 201 -2.74 -7.79 8.81
C PHE A 201 -4.03 -8.57 8.98
N SER A 202 -5.17 -7.93 8.70
CA SER A 202 -6.47 -8.56 8.54
C SER A 202 -6.99 -8.33 7.11
N PRO A 203 -6.56 -9.16 6.14
CA PRO A 203 -6.93 -8.97 4.73
C PRO A 203 -8.44 -9.05 4.48
N GLU A 204 -9.16 -9.91 5.19
CA GLU A 204 -10.60 -10.03 5.07
C GLU A 204 -11.36 -8.79 5.58
N GLN A 205 -10.76 -8.05 6.52
CA GLN A 205 -11.33 -6.82 7.07
C GLN A 205 -10.69 -5.55 6.45
N ASN A 206 -9.83 -5.70 5.44
CA ASN A 206 -9.18 -4.60 4.72
C ASN A 206 -8.42 -3.63 5.64
N CYS A 207 -7.74 -4.13 6.66
CA CYS A 207 -6.99 -3.29 7.58
C CYS A 207 -5.67 -3.91 8.03
N ALA A 208 -4.73 -3.05 8.39
CA ALA A 208 -3.42 -3.41 8.92
C ALA A 208 -2.96 -2.40 9.97
N ALA A 209 -2.12 -2.89 10.90
CA ALA A 209 -1.37 -2.05 11.82
C ALA A 209 0.10 -2.44 11.79
N ILE A 210 0.98 -1.47 11.55
CA ILE A 210 2.43 -1.67 11.46
C ILE A 210 3.07 -0.87 12.59
N LEU A 211 3.51 -1.56 13.61
CA LEU A 211 3.92 -0.99 14.89
C LEU A 211 5.41 -1.26 15.17
N GLY A 212 6.14 -0.24 15.63
CA GLY A 212 7.55 -0.37 15.99
C GLY A 212 8.49 -0.62 14.81
N MET A 213 8.10 -0.26 13.60
CA MET A 213 8.85 -0.53 12.37
C MET A 213 8.95 0.76 11.52
N ARG A 214 10.16 1.02 10.98
CA ARG A 214 10.45 2.21 10.16
C ARG A 214 10.68 1.88 8.68
N TYR A 215 10.76 0.61 8.32
CA TYR A 215 11.04 0.20 6.95
C TYR A 215 9.85 0.50 6.01
N PHE A 216 10.03 1.49 5.14
CA PHE A 216 8.99 1.91 4.18
C PHE A 216 8.43 0.77 3.34
N GLY A 217 9.28 -0.19 2.95
CA GLY A 217 8.85 -1.36 2.20
C GLY A 217 7.75 -2.18 2.90
N GLU A 218 7.65 -2.14 4.24
CA GLU A 218 6.55 -2.78 4.96
C GLU A 218 5.24 -1.98 4.83
N PHE A 219 5.31 -0.64 4.84
CA PHE A 219 4.14 0.23 4.64
C PHE A 219 3.55 0.05 3.25
N LYS A 220 4.41 0.07 2.23
CA LYS A 220 4.05 -0.17 0.84
C LYS A 220 3.46 -1.57 0.64
N LYS A 221 4.22 -2.60 1.02
CA LYS A 221 3.79 -4.00 0.83
C LYS A 221 2.58 -4.37 1.68
N GLY A 222 2.43 -3.74 2.84
CA GLY A 222 1.23 -3.88 3.67
C GLY A 222 -0.01 -3.40 2.94
N THR A 223 0.03 -2.21 2.35
CA THR A 223 -1.06 -1.67 1.53
C THR A 223 -1.37 -2.59 0.35
N LEU A 224 -0.35 -3.04 -0.38
CA LEU A 224 -0.52 -3.97 -1.51
C LEU A 224 -1.09 -5.32 -1.09
N THR A 225 -0.69 -5.84 0.08
CA THR A 225 -1.22 -7.10 0.61
C THR A 225 -2.74 -7.03 0.79
N LEU A 226 -3.26 -5.92 1.31
CA LEU A 226 -4.69 -5.70 1.44
C LEU A 226 -5.37 -5.58 0.08
N ALA A 227 -4.81 -4.79 -0.83
CA ALA A 227 -5.34 -4.61 -2.18
C ALA A 227 -5.37 -5.93 -2.98
N TRP A 228 -4.34 -6.75 -2.85
CA TRP A 228 -4.32 -8.09 -3.45
C TRP A 228 -5.39 -9.01 -2.87
N GLY A 229 -5.69 -8.89 -1.58
CA GLY A 229 -6.79 -9.59 -0.94
C GLY A 229 -8.14 -9.22 -1.56
N VAL A 230 -8.38 -7.92 -1.78
CA VAL A 230 -9.56 -7.42 -2.49
C VAL A 230 -9.62 -7.97 -3.91
N GLY A 231 -8.50 -7.91 -4.66
CA GLY A 231 -8.42 -8.45 -6.02
C GLY A 231 -8.80 -9.94 -6.07
N ALA A 232 -8.23 -10.74 -5.18
CA ALA A 232 -8.49 -12.18 -5.13
C ALA A 232 -9.97 -12.52 -4.87
N ARG A 233 -10.63 -11.76 -3.99
CA ARG A 233 -12.07 -11.95 -3.68
C ARG A 233 -12.99 -11.51 -4.83
N ASN A 234 -12.50 -10.65 -5.73
CA ASN A 234 -13.29 -10.06 -6.80
C ASN A 234 -12.95 -10.59 -8.21
N GLY A 235 -12.31 -11.76 -8.29
CA GLY A 235 -12.07 -12.46 -9.54
C GLY A 235 -10.81 -12.05 -10.30
N TYR A 236 -9.86 -11.43 -9.61
CA TYR A 236 -8.54 -11.11 -10.16
C TYR A 236 -7.46 -12.04 -9.62
N ALA A 237 -6.48 -12.36 -10.44
CA ALA A 237 -5.24 -12.99 -9.98
C ALA A 237 -4.26 -11.91 -9.52
N SER A 238 -3.90 -11.94 -8.25
CA SER A 238 -2.99 -10.98 -7.63
C SER A 238 -1.54 -11.44 -7.81
N CYS A 239 -0.72 -10.61 -8.45
CA CYS A 239 0.64 -10.97 -8.83
C CYS A 239 1.68 -9.97 -8.33
N HIS A 240 2.73 -10.50 -7.70
CA HIS A 240 3.96 -9.76 -7.44
C HIS A 240 4.93 -10.03 -8.60
N GLY A 241 5.04 -9.07 -9.51
CA GLY A 241 5.85 -9.25 -10.72
C GLY A 241 5.85 -8.06 -11.64
N GLY A 242 6.59 -8.18 -12.72
CA GLY A 242 6.72 -7.16 -13.73
C GLY A 242 5.89 -7.44 -14.99
N VAL A 243 5.52 -6.40 -15.67
CA VAL A 243 4.81 -6.45 -16.95
C VAL A 243 5.55 -5.60 -17.97
N LYS A 244 5.86 -6.18 -19.11
CA LYS A 244 6.47 -5.45 -20.22
C LYS A 244 5.84 -5.77 -21.56
N ARG A 245 5.93 -4.80 -22.45
CA ARG A 245 5.45 -4.90 -23.83
C ARG A 245 6.64 -4.97 -24.77
N TYR A 246 6.56 -5.90 -25.68
CA TYR A 246 7.45 -6.00 -26.83
C TYR A 246 6.73 -5.48 -28.08
N ARG A 247 7.44 -4.74 -28.92
CA ARG A 247 7.06 -4.46 -30.30
C ARG A 247 8.11 -5.08 -31.21
N LEU A 248 7.65 -5.82 -32.20
CA LEU A 248 8.53 -6.44 -33.18
C LEU A 248 9.10 -5.37 -34.12
N LYS A 249 10.39 -5.51 -34.48
CA LYS A 249 11.09 -4.65 -35.44
C LYS A 249 11.04 -5.21 -36.88
N ASP A 250 9.96 -5.88 -37.25
CA ASP A 250 9.76 -6.52 -38.55
C ASP A 250 8.88 -5.69 -39.50
N GLY A 251 8.62 -4.42 -39.18
CA GLY A 251 7.74 -3.53 -39.94
C GLY A 251 6.25 -3.73 -39.63
N SER A 252 5.87 -4.74 -38.85
CA SER A 252 4.51 -4.90 -38.33
C SER A 252 4.31 -4.09 -37.05
N ASP A 253 3.07 -3.71 -36.74
CA ASP A 253 2.72 -3.08 -35.44
C ASP A 253 2.32 -4.15 -34.39
N ARG A 254 2.81 -5.37 -34.55
CA ARG A 254 2.52 -6.46 -33.60
C ARG A 254 3.17 -6.20 -32.25
N LYS A 255 2.35 -6.25 -31.23
CA LYS A 255 2.75 -6.07 -29.83
C LYS A 255 2.48 -7.36 -29.06
N PHE A 256 3.36 -7.66 -28.13
CA PHE A 256 3.23 -8.79 -27.22
C PHE A 256 3.47 -8.29 -25.80
N VAL A 257 2.56 -8.60 -24.87
CA VAL A 257 2.69 -8.26 -23.46
C VAL A 257 3.07 -9.52 -22.69
N MET A 258 4.12 -9.42 -21.88
CA MET A 258 4.61 -10.49 -21.02
C MET A 258 4.53 -10.05 -19.57
N ALA A 259 3.90 -10.86 -18.74
CA ALA A 259 3.96 -10.75 -17.29
C ALA A 259 4.98 -11.75 -16.74
N VAL A 260 5.80 -11.29 -15.80
CA VAL A 260 6.84 -12.10 -15.13
C VAL A 260 6.58 -12.06 -13.63
N PHE A 261 6.28 -13.19 -13.04
CA PHE A 261 6.04 -13.28 -11.60
C PHE A 261 6.73 -14.52 -11.01
N GLY A 262 7.01 -14.48 -9.72
CA GLY A 262 7.72 -15.52 -8.99
C GLY A 262 8.21 -15.04 -7.63
N LEU A 263 8.94 -15.87 -6.94
CA LEU A 263 9.47 -15.56 -5.61
C LEU A 263 10.51 -14.43 -5.64
N SER A 264 10.76 -13.81 -4.49
CA SER A 264 11.85 -12.83 -4.34
C SER A 264 13.20 -13.49 -4.70
N GLY A 265 14.04 -12.76 -5.42
CA GLY A 265 15.33 -13.29 -5.89
C GLY A 265 15.28 -14.22 -7.11
N SER A 266 14.10 -14.48 -7.69
CA SER A 266 13.96 -15.33 -8.89
C SER A 266 14.37 -14.68 -10.22
N GLY A 267 14.83 -13.43 -10.19
CA GLY A 267 15.23 -12.69 -11.38
C GLY A 267 14.09 -11.99 -12.13
N LYS A 268 12.93 -11.79 -11.50
CA LYS A 268 11.78 -11.09 -12.12
C LYS A 268 12.15 -9.73 -12.68
N SER A 269 12.66 -8.83 -11.84
CA SER A 269 13.02 -7.47 -12.25
C SER A 269 14.12 -7.48 -13.31
N THR A 270 15.13 -8.35 -13.17
CA THR A 270 16.17 -8.54 -14.19
C THR A 270 15.56 -8.89 -15.55
N LEU A 271 14.61 -9.81 -15.58
CA LEU A 271 13.96 -10.21 -16.83
C LEU A 271 13.00 -9.12 -17.33
N THR A 272 12.30 -8.42 -16.43
CA THR A 272 11.39 -7.31 -16.77
C THR A 272 12.16 -6.17 -17.46
N HIS A 273 13.33 -5.80 -16.92
CA HIS A 273 14.16 -4.72 -17.47
C HIS A 273 15.07 -5.14 -18.61
N ALA A 274 15.20 -6.43 -18.91
CA ALA A 274 16.06 -6.92 -19.98
C ALA A 274 15.67 -6.36 -21.36
N LYS A 275 16.63 -5.73 -22.04
CA LYS A 275 16.45 -5.10 -23.36
C LYS A 275 16.70 -6.04 -24.54
N HIS A 276 17.04 -7.32 -24.29
CA HIS A 276 17.27 -8.37 -25.28
C HIS A 276 18.21 -7.96 -26.42
N LYS A 277 19.32 -7.26 -26.08
CA LYS A 277 20.32 -6.74 -27.05
C LYS A 277 19.70 -5.87 -28.14
N GLY A 278 18.60 -5.18 -27.86
CA GLY A 278 17.94 -4.29 -28.82
C GLY A 278 17.16 -5.01 -29.94
N LYS A 279 16.94 -6.33 -29.84
CA LYS A 279 16.19 -7.10 -30.83
C LYS A 279 14.72 -6.67 -30.95
N TYR A 280 14.15 -6.13 -29.86
CA TYR A 280 12.77 -5.65 -29.78
C TYR A 280 12.71 -4.25 -29.23
N ASP A 281 11.66 -3.50 -29.53
CA ASP A 281 11.33 -2.32 -28.76
C ASP A 281 10.60 -2.77 -27.49
N VAL A 282 11.25 -2.54 -26.35
CA VAL A 282 10.75 -2.98 -25.03
C VAL A 282 10.27 -1.77 -24.24
N THR A 283 9.02 -1.83 -23.77
CA THR A 283 8.48 -0.87 -22.80
C THR A 283 8.16 -1.62 -21.52
N VAL A 284 8.79 -1.25 -20.41
CA VAL A 284 8.39 -1.72 -19.08
C VAL A 284 7.10 -0.98 -18.72
N LEU A 285 6.02 -1.73 -18.49
CA LEU A 285 4.73 -1.17 -18.13
C LEU A 285 4.59 -1.02 -16.64
N HIS A 286 5.11 -1.99 -15.89
CA HIS A 286 5.17 -1.97 -14.42
C HIS A 286 6.15 -3.04 -13.91
N ASP A 287 6.73 -2.84 -12.73
CA ASP A 287 7.62 -3.83 -12.09
C ASP A 287 7.42 -3.85 -10.56
N ASP A 288 6.32 -4.35 -10.08
CA ASP A 288 6.13 -4.77 -8.68
C ASP A 288 4.75 -5.40 -8.46
N ALA A 289 3.66 -4.67 -8.66
CA ALA A 289 2.34 -5.09 -8.24
C ALA A 289 1.28 -4.92 -9.33
N VAL A 290 0.66 -6.03 -9.70
CA VAL A 290 -0.42 -6.05 -10.69
C VAL A 290 -1.55 -6.97 -10.23
N VAL A 291 -2.74 -6.73 -10.74
CA VAL A 291 -3.83 -7.70 -10.75
C VAL A 291 -4.18 -8.05 -12.20
N ILE A 292 -4.54 -9.29 -12.43
CA ILE A 292 -4.95 -9.78 -13.75
C ILE A 292 -6.43 -10.10 -13.69
N ASN A 293 -7.23 -9.43 -14.52
CA ASN A 293 -8.62 -9.81 -14.72
C ASN A 293 -8.63 -11.17 -15.42
N VAL A 294 -9.03 -12.21 -14.69
CA VAL A 294 -8.96 -13.60 -15.18
C VAL A 294 -9.93 -13.84 -16.33
N LYS A 295 -11.09 -13.18 -16.29
CA LYS A 295 -12.13 -13.31 -17.30
C LYS A 295 -11.77 -12.58 -18.58
N GLU A 296 -11.39 -11.30 -18.47
CA GLU A 296 -11.14 -10.41 -19.59
C GLU A 296 -9.69 -10.47 -20.11
N LYS A 297 -8.79 -11.14 -19.36
CA LYS A 297 -7.40 -11.45 -19.74
C LYS A 297 -6.51 -10.22 -19.96
N TYR A 298 -6.61 -9.22 -19.11
CA TYR A 298 -5.68 -8.09 -19.08
C TYR A 298 -5.15 -7.83 -17.67
N ALA A 299 -4.04 -7.12 -17.57
CA ALA A 299 -3.40 -6.78 -16.31
C ALA A 299 -3.60 -5.30 -16.00
N ILE A 300 -3.81 -5.00 -14.72
CA ILE A 300 -3.94 -3.64 -14.19
C ILE A 300 -2.79 -3.41 -13.21
N ALA A 301 -2.02 -2.33 -13.42
CA ALA A 301 -1.03 -1.89 -12.46
C ALA A 301 -1.71 -1.33 -11.20
N LEU A 302 -1.20 -1.67 -10.03
CA LEU A 302 -1.77 -1.20 -8.77
C LEU A 302 -1.22 0.16 -8.33
N GLU A 303 -0.11 0.58 -8.91
CA GLU A 303 0.60 1.80 -8.53
C GLU A 303 1.22 2.48 -9.76
N PRO A 304 1.33 3.82 -9.81
CA PRO A 304 1.93 4.55 -10.93
C PRO A 304 3.46 4.47 -10.92
N ALA A 305 4.07 4.19 -9.78
CA ALA A 305 5.50 4.05 -9.58
C ALA A 305 5.82 2.72 -8.91
N TYR A 306 7.06 2.33 -8.88
CA TYR A 306 7.52 1.18 -8.12
C TYR A 306 8.76 1.55 -7.29
N PHE A 307 8.95 0.84 -6.21
CA PHE A 307 10.01 1.07 -5.26
C PHE A 307 11.19 0.12 -5.55
N ASP A 308 12.36 0.67 -5.84
CA ASP A 308 13.59 -0.07 -6.00
C ASP A 308 14.58 0.20 -4.85
N LYS A 309 15.37 -0.81 -4.54
CA LYS A 309 16.47 -0.67 -3.59
C LYS A 309 17.68 -0.12 -4.34
N MET A 310 18.12 1.08 -4.00
CA MET A 310 19.28 1.74 -4.65
C MET A 310 20.57 0.92 -4.57
N GLN A 311 20.73 0.10 -3.55
CA GLN A 311 21.89 -0.79 -3.41
C GLN A 311 22.00 -1.86 -4.50
N ASP A 312 20.90 -2.19 -5.18
CA ASP A 312 20.86 -3.19 -6.23
C ASP A 312 21.16 -2.61 -7.62
N TYR A 313 21.22 -1.27 -7.72
CA TYR A 313 21.49 -0.54 -8.95
C TYR A 313 22.56 0.51 -8.70
N PRO A 314 23.80 0.31 -9.22
CA PRO A 314 24.81 1.35 -9.13
C PRO A 314 24.30 2.62 -9.82
N MET A 315 24.36 3.72 -9.11
CA MET A 315 24.07 5.03 -9.68
C MET A 315 25.14 5.32 -10.74
N GLY A 316 24.79 5.08 -12.00
CA GLY A 316 25.62 5.38 -13.16
C GLY A 316 25.18 6.65 -13.84
#